data_150dd2fe95198210e7c06f668866b979
#
_entry.id   150dd2fe95198210e7c06f668866b979
#
_cell.length_a   1.000
_cell.length_b   1.000
_cell.length_c   1.000
_cell.angle_alpha   90.00
_cell.angle_beta   90.00
_cell.angle_gamma   90.00
#
_symmetry.space_group_name_H-M   'P 1'
#
loop_
_entity.id
_entity.type
_entity.pdbx_description
1 polymer ?
#
loop_
_entity_poly.entity_id
_entity_poly.type
_entity_poly.pdbx_seq_one_letter_code
_entity_poly.pdbx_strand_id
1 'polypeptide(L)'
;MPENTEVSNSILKTIRQMIGPSASYDVFDLDLIISINAAFSRLCQLGVGPELPYKITGPENTWDEFMDDGYQEEIKQYIYLKTRMVFDPPASGTVAKSYEEQIAMLEWTLKEVSRYGY
;
A
#
# COMPACT_ATOMS: atom_id res chain seq x y z
N MET A 1 6.26 1.23 24.28
CA MET A 1 7.30 2.13 23.81
C MET A 1 6.76 3.04 22.74
N PRO A 2 7.06 4.30 22.87
CA PRO A 2 6.50 5.27 21.93
C PRO A 2 7.00 5.17 20.51
N GLU A 3 8.13 4.52 20.31
CA GLU A 3 8.69 4.43 18.97
C GLU A 3 7.77 3.72 17.98
N ASN A 4 6.84 2.91 18.47
CA ASN A 4 5.91 2.23 17.57
C ASN A 4 5.04 3.20 16.79
N THR A 5 4.72 4.31 17.41
CA THR A 5 3.87 5.30 16.79
C THR A 5 4.56 5.92 15.58
N GLU A 6 5.84 6.19 15.72
CA GLU A 6 6.60 6.80 14.63
C GLU A 6 6.76 5.85 13.47
N VAL A 7 7.02 4.59 13.77
CA VAL A 7 7.21 3.58 12.74
C VAL A 7 5.96 3.47 11.88
N SER A 8 4.79 3.63 12.49
CA SER A 8 3.54 3.40 11.77
C SER A 8 3.28 4.42 10.67
N ASN A 9 4.03 5.54 10.62
CA ASN A 9 3.85 6.50 9.54
C ASN A 9 4.73 6.21 8.33
N SER A 10 5.70 5.33 8.45
CA SER A 10 6.55 4.93 7.32
C SER A 10 5.81 3.95 6.43
N ILE A 11 5.77 4.24 5.13
CA ILE A 11 5.08 3.35 4.19
C ILE A 11 5.75 1.98 4.17
N LEU A 12 7.06 1.95 3.98
CA LEU A 12 7.77 0.68 3.89
C LEU A 12 7.63 -0.13 5.16
N LYS A 13 7.82 0.51 6.32
CA LYS A 13 7.75 -0.22 7.58
C LYS A 13 6.35 -0.71 7.89
N THR A 14 5.34 0.09 7.54
CA THR A 14 3.96 -0.32 7.75
C THR A 14 3.64 -1.57 6.93
N ILE A 15 3.98 -1.55 5.66
CA ILE A 15 3.66 -2.67 4.78
C ILE A 15 4.45 -3.91 5.21
N ARG A 16 5.74 -3.74 5.56
CA ARG A 16 6.52 -4.86 6.06
C ARG A 16 5.87 -5.49 7.29
N GLN A 17 5.42 -4.65 8.22
CA GLN A 17 4.78 -5.13 9.42
C GLN A 17 3.46 -5.85 9.12
N MET A 18 2.68 -5.32 8.20
CA MET A 18 1.40 -5.93 7.85
C MET A 18 1.58 -7.27 7.16
N ILE A 19 2.60 -7.42 6.34
CA ILE A 19 2.87 -8.70 5.67
C ILE A 19 3.36 -9.74 6.69
N GLY A 20 4.21 -9.31 7.62
CA GLY A 20 4.64 -10.17 8.71
C GLY A 20 6.02 -10.77 8.50
N PRO A 21 6.28 -11.93 9.12
CA PRO A 21 7.64 -12.47 9.18
C PRO A 21 8.32 -12.69 7.83
N SER A 22 7.56 -13.03 6.79
CA SER A 22 8.17 -13.29 5.50
C SER A 22 8.83 -12.05 4.91
N ALA A 23 8.47 -10.87 5.40
CA ALA A 23 9.04 -9.61 4.91
C ALA A 23 9.94 -8.93 5.94
N SER A 24 10.33 -9.64 6.99
CA SER A 24 11.04 -9.01 8.11
C SER A 24 12.52 -8.76 7.86
N TYR A 25 13.08 -9.32 6.80
CA TYR A 25 14.51 -9.17 6.52
C TYR A 25 14.76 -8.03 5.56
N ASP A 26 15.78 -7.23 5.85
CA ASP A 26 16.14 -6.08 5.02
C ASP A 26 16.45 -6.47 3.58
N VAL A 27 16.87 -7.71 3.36
CA VAL A 27 17.24 -8.16 2.03
C VAL A 27 16.04 -8.06 1.06
N PHE A 28 14.81 -8.03 1.58
CA PHE A 28 13.62 -7.94 0.74
C PHE A 28 13.14 -6.50 0.52
N ASP A 29 13.86 -5.51 1.06
CA ASP A 29 13.39 -4.13 0.95
C ASP A 29 13.22 -3.69 -0.50
N LEU A 30 14.16 -4.04 -1.36
CA LEU A 30 14.06 -3.65 -2.76
C LEU A 30 12.81 -4.24 -3.42
N ASP A 31 12.56 -5.51 -3.15
CA ASP A 31 11.38 -6.16 -3.71
C ASP A 31 10.10 -5.50 -3.21
N LEU A 32 10.06 -5.15 -1.93
CA LEU A 32 8.89 -4.49 -1.37
C LEU A 32 8.71 -3.10 -1.98
N ILE A 33 9.79 -2.36 -2.11
CA ILE A 33 9.72 -1.02 -2.70
C ILE A 33 9.19 -1.09 -4.12
N ILE A 34 9.67 -2.03 -4.92
CA ILE A 34 9.21 -2.18 -6.29
C ILE A 34 7.71 -2.48 -6.32
N SER A 35 7.26 -3.40 -5.49
CA SER A 35 5.84 -3.77 -5.45
C SER A 35 4.97 -2.64 -4.95
N ILE A 36 5.42 -1.93 -3.92
CA ILE A 36 4.69 -0.79 -3.37
C ILE A 36 4.55 0.30 -4.44
N ASN A 37 5.65 0.59 -5.13
CA ASN A 37 5.63 1.62 -6.15
C ASN A 37 4.74 1.25 -7.33
N ALA A 38 4.68 -0.05 -7.67
CA ALA A 38 3.76 -0.50 -8.71
C ALA A 38 2.31 -0.25 -8.30
N ALA A 39 1.99 -0.46 -7.03
CA ALA A 39 0.64 -0.19 -6.53
C ALA A 39 0.32 1.30 -6.59
N PHE A 40 1.26 2.16 -6.21
CA PHE A 40 1.05 3.60 -6.33
C PHE A 40 0.87 4.01 -7.78
N SER A 41 1.59 3.38 -8.68
CA SER A 41 1.45 3.66 -10.11
C SER A 41 0.03 3.33 -10.58
N ARG A 42 -0.52 2.23 -10.09
CA ARG A 42 -1.91 1.88 -10.43
C ARG A 42 -2.89 2.92 -9.89
N LEU A 43 -2.68 3.39 -8.67
CA LEU A 43 -3.52 4.44 -8.12
C LEU A 43 -3.48 5.69 -8.98
N CYS A 44 -2.29 6.04 -9.46
CA CYS A 44 -2.15 7.18 -10.36
C CYS A 44 -3.00 7.00 -11.62
N GLN A 45 -2.99 5.80 -12.19
CA GLN A 45 -3.80 5.50 -13.36
C GLN A 45 -5.29 5.67 -13.07
N LEU A 46 -5.70 5.42 -11.84
CA LEU A 46 -7.10 5.56 -11.44
C LEU A 46 -7.46 7.00 -11.09
N GLY A 47 -6.50 7.91 -11.13
CA GLY A 47 -6.73 9.31 -10.77
C GLY A 47 -6.65 9.57 -9.28
N VAL A 48 -6.01 8.69 -8.52
CA VAL A 48 -5.88 8.82 -7.08
C VAL A 48 -4.50 9.33 -6.75
N GLY A 49 -4.43 10.45 -6.03
CA GLY A 49 -3.17 11.04 -5.62
C GLY A 49 -2.64 12.06 -6.60
N PRO A 50 -1.34 12.34 -6.54
CA PRO A 50 -0.74 13.36 -7.40
C PRO A 50 -0.78 12.99 -8.89
N GLU A 51 -0.59 13.99 -9.73
CA GLU A 51 -0.63 13.79 -11.18
C GLU A 51 0.41 12.79 -11.65
N LEU A 52 1.60 12.85 -11.07
CA LEU A 52 2.65 11.89 -11.38
C LEU A 52 2.64 10.79 -10.35
N PRO A 53 3.04 9.56 -10.73
CA PRO A 53 3.02 8.46 -9.78
C PRO A 53 3.90 8.75 -8.59
N TYR A 54 3.35 8.58 -7.39
CA TYR A 54 4.12 8.69 -6.16
C TYR A 54 5.01 7.47 -6.03
N LYS A 55 6.21 7.67 -5.52
CA LYS A 55 7.16 6.57 -5.33
C LYS A 55 7.85 6.72 -4.00
N ILE A 56 8.14 5.60 -3.37
CA ILE A 56 8.98 5.59 -2.18
C ILE A 56 10.38 5.13 -2.58
N THR A 57 11.37 5.59 -1.81
CA THR A 57 12.75 5.20 -2.03
C THR A 57 13.34 4.46 -0.84
N GLY A 58 12.68 4.51 0.31
CA GLY A 58 13.16 3.85 1.50
C GLY A 58 12.19 4.06 2.64
N PRO A 59 12.62 3.75 3.87
CA PRO A 59 11.72 3.86 5.02
C PRO A 59 11.39 5.28 5.44
N GLU A 60 12.07 6.26 4.89
CA GLU A 60 11.83 7.65 5.27
C GLU A 60 10.56 8.23 4.65
N ASN A 61 10.01 7.61 3.62
CA ASN A 61 8.79 8.11 2.99
C ASN A 61 7.59 7.76 3.84
N THR A 62 6.67 8.73 3.97
CA THR A 62 5.53 8.58 4.89
C THR A 62 4.21 8.63 4.14
N TRP A 63 3.17 8.10 4.80
CA TRP A 63 1.84 8.13 4.23
C TRP A 63 1.34 9.57 4.03
N ASP A 64 1.74 10.48 4.92
CA ASP A 64 1.32 11.87 4.82
C ASP A 64 1.88 12.55 3.57
N GLU A 65 3.01 12.09 3.08
CA GLU A 65 3.55 12.62 1.82
C GLU A 65 2.64 12.33 0.65
N PHE A 66 1.96 11.19 0.70
CA PHE A 66 1.05 10.83 -0.38
C PHE A 66 -0.32 11.46 -0.19
N MET A 67 -0.85 11.42 1.02
CA MET A 67 -2.20 11.90 1.29
C MET A 67 -2.29 12.33 2.76
N ASP A 68 -2.75 13.56 3.00
CA ASP A 68 -2.79 14.12 4.35
C ASP A 68 -3.67 13.35 5.30
N ASP A 69 -4.87 12.99 4.84
CA ASP A 69 -5.86 12.39 5.71
C ASP A 69 -6.93 11.72 4.85
N GLY A 70 -8.11 11.61 5.44
CA GLY A 70 -9.25 11.09 4.71
C GLY A 70 -9.16 9.60 4.53
N TYR A 71 -8.76 9.19 3.35
CA TYR A 71 -8.81 7.79 2.98
C TYR A 71 -7.46 7.08 3.14
N GLN A 72 -6.64 7.56 4.09
CA GLN A 72 -5.34 6.93 4.32
C GLN A 72 -5.45 5.45 4.66
N GLU A 73 -6.47 5.08 5.47
CA GLU A 73 -6.61 3.67 5.83
C GLU A 73 -6.92 2.81 4.63
N GLU A 74 -7.76 3.31 3.74
CA GLU A 74 -8.07 2.58 2.51
C GLU A 74 -6.86 2.48 1.61
N ILE A 75 -6.05 3.53 1.54
CA ILE A 75 -4.82 3.50 0.77
C ILE A 75 -3.86 2.45 1.34
N LYS A 76 -3.69 2.44 2.67
CA LYS A 76 -2.82 1.46 3.31
C LYS A 76 -3.27 0.03 3.00
N GLN A 77 -4.57 -0.21 3.11
CA GLN A 77 -5.12 -1.53 2.84
C GLN A 77 -4.86 -1.92 1.39
N TYR A 78 -5.08 -0.99 0.48
CA TYR A 78 -4.87 -1.24 -0.94
C TYR A 78 -3.41 -1.59 -1.25
N ILE A 79 -2.49 -0.75 -0.75
CA ILE A 79 -1.06 -0.99 -0.98
C ILE A 79 -0.64 -2.32 -0.39
N TYR A 80 -1.13 -2.63 0.81
CA TYR A 80 -0.82 -3.90 1.45
C TYR A 80 -1.29 -5.08 0.60
N LEU A 81 -2.55 -5.06 0.17
CA LEU A 81 -3.10 -6.20 -0.57
C LEU A 81 -2.39 -6.38 -1.91
N LYS A 82 -2.14 -5.29 -2.62
CA LYS A 82 -1.44 -5.37 -3.90
C LYS A 82 -0.02 -5.90 -3.72
N THR A 83 0.67 -5.41 -2.69
CA THR A 83 2.03 -5.84 -2.43
C THR A 83 2.06 -7.31 -2.04
N ARG A 84 1.13 -7.72 -1.17
CA ARG A 84 1.11 -9.10 -0.71
C ARG A 84 0.82 -10.08 -1.83
N MET A 85 -0.05 -9.73 -2.76
CA MET A 85 -0.37 -10.62 -3.88
C MET A 85 0.84 -10.90 -4.74
N VAL A 86 1.81 -9.99 -4.78
CA VAL A 86 3.04 -10.17 -5.54
C VAL A 86 4.15 -10.78 -4.70
N PHE A 87 4.36 -10.24 -3.50
CA PHE A 87 5.51 -10.62 -2.68
C PHE A 87 5.28 -11.92 -1.90
N ASP A 88 4.09 -12.07 -1.33
CA ASP A 88 3.81 -13.20 -0.45
C ASP A 88 2.33 -13.56 -0.56
N PRO A 89 1.92 -14.11 -1.72
CA PRO A 89 0.50 -14.39 -1.93
C PRO A 89 0.01 -15.48 -0.99
N PRO A 90 -1.27 -15.41 -0.62
CA PRO A 90 -1.83 -16.45 0.24
C PRO A 90 -1.82 -17.79 -0.45
N ALA A 91 -1.60 -18.85 0.33
CA ALA A 91 -1.55 -20.21 -0.21
C ALA A 91 -2.93 -20.69 -0.63
N SER A 92 -3.97 -20.26 0.07
CA SER A 92 -5.33 -20.69 -0.21
C SER A 92 -5.90 -19.92 -1.39
N GLY A 93 -6.43 -20.63 -2.38
CA GLY A 93 -7.09 -19.98 -3.52
C GLY A 93 -8.32 -19.18 -3.10
N THR A 94 -9.03 -19.64 -2.08
CA THR A 94 -10.19 -18.93 -1.59
C THR A 94 -9.80 -17.59 -1.00
N VAL A 95 -8.72 -17.56 -0.21
CA VAL A 95 -8.25 -16.32 0.38
C VAL A 95 -7.72 -15.38 -0.71
N ALA A 96 -6.98 -15.94 -1.68
CA ALA A 96 -6.46 -15.12 -2.78
C ALA A 96 -7.61 -14.45 -3.54
N LYS A 97 -8.68 -15.18 -3.80
CA LYS A 97 -9.83 -14.61 -4.47
C LYS A 97 -10.48 -13.51 -3.64
N SER A 98 -10.57 -13.72 -2.34
CA SER A 98 -11.10 -12.69 -1.45
C SER A 98 -10.27 -11.42 -1.51
N TYR A 99 -8.95 -11.56 -1.54
CA TYR A 99 -8.06 -10.40 -1.66
C TYR A 99 -8.28 -9.68 -2.98
N GLU A 100 -8.44 -10.43 -4.08
CA GLU A 100 -8.69 -9.82 -5.38
C GLU A 100 -9.99 -9.02 -5.37
N GLU A 101 -11.01 -9.55 -4.72
CA GLU A 101 -12.28 -8.84 -4.62
C GLU A 101 -12.16 -7.59 -3.78
N GLN A 102 -11.40 -7.65 -2.69
CA GLN A 102 -11.16 -6.47 -1.86
C GLN A 102 -10.37 -5.41 -2.61
N ILE A 103 -9.38 -5.84 -3.39
CA ILE A 103 -8.61 -4.91 -4.20
C ILE A 103 -9.52 -4.19 -5.20
N ALA A 104 -10.40 -4.94 -5.86
CA ALA A 104 -11.31 -4.34 -6.83
C ALA A 104 -12.25 -3.33 -6.17
N MET A 105 -12.76 -3.68 -4.99
CA MET A 105 -13.65 -2.77 -4.26
C MET A 105 -12.92 -1.51 -3.83
N LEU A 106 -11.68 -1.65 -3.37
CA LEU A 106 -10.89 -0.49 -2.98
C LEU A 106 -10.58 0.40 -4.16
N GLU A 107 -10.28 -0.20 -5.32
CA GLU A 107 -10.03 0.60 -6.51
C GLU A 107 -11.26 1.41 -6.90
N TRP A 108 -12.41 0.77 -6.81
CA TRP A 108 -13.65 1.47 -7.12
C TRP A 108 -13.90 2.61 -6.13
N THR A 109 -13.76 2.32 -4.84
CA THR A 109 -14.00 3.32 -3.80
C THR A 109 -13.06 4.52 -3.94
N LEU A 110 -11.76 4.24 -4.09
CA LEU A 110 -10.77 5.31 -4.17
C LEU A 110 -10.95 6.15 -5.43
N LYS A 111 -11.28 5.49 -6.52
CA LYS A 111 -11.53 6.19 -7.77
C LYS A 111 -12.72 7.13 -7.66
N GLU A 112 -13.81 6.67 -7.03
CA GLU A 112 -14.99 7.49 -6.87
C GLU A 112 -14.73 8.69 -5.97
N VAL A 113 -14.01 8.46 -4.88
CA VAL A 113 -13.67 9.55 -3.97
C VAL A 113 -12.85 10.61 -4.68
N SER A 114 -11.83 10.21 -5.42
CA SER A 114 -10.98 11.14 -6.14
C SER A 114 -11.77 11.91 -7.19
N ARG A 115 -12.68 11.21 -7.85
CA ARG A 115 -13.49 11.80 -8.90
C ARG A 115 -14.35 12.96 -8.37
N TYR A 116 -14.79 12.86 -7.12
CA TYR A 116 -15.65 13.89 -6.54
C TYR A 116 -14.90 14.87 -5.66
N GLY A 117 -13.57 14.91 -5.75
CA GLY A 117 -12.81 15.97 -5.14
C GLY A 117 -12.54 15.82 -3.66
N TYR A 118 -12.52 14.61 -3.14
CA TYR A 118 -12.19 14.40 -1.73
C TYR A 118 -10.67 14.21 -1.54
#